data_43bcf84f8e7a609a58390a3bb9f67bbb
#
_entry.id   43bcf84f8e7a609a58390a3bb9f67bbb
#
_cell.length_a   1.000
_cell.length_b   1.000
_cell.length_c   1.000
_cell.angle_alpha   90.00
_cell.angle_beta   90.00
_cell.angle_gamma   90.00
#
_symmetry.space_group_name_H-M   'P 1'
#
loop_
_entity.id
_entity.type
_entity.pdbx_description
1 polymer ?
#
loop_
_entity_poly.entity_id
_entity_poly.type
_entity_poly.pdbx_seq_one_letter_code
_entity_poly.pdbx_strand_id
1 'polypeptide(L)'
;MCSSDLFPSHDIFVDINFGCPVKKVAGKGAGSGMLQNVPKMLEITRAVVEAVKVPVTVKTRLGWDANSKIIVDLAERLQDCGIAALTIHGRTRAQMYTGEADWTLIGDVKKNPRMHIPIIGNGDVTTPQRAKECFDKYGVDAVMIGRGSIGRPWIFKEIKHYLETGEELTSLSFEWKMQVLREEVLNSVERLDERRGIVHIRRHLAATPLFKGIPNFRETRIAMLRTESVKELFEIFETIKPAEVSE
;
A
#
# COMPACT_ATOMS: atom_id res chain seq x y z
N MET A 1 -3.70 -2.50 13.62
CA MET A 1 -2.34 -2.09 14.04
C MET A 1 -1.70 -1.25 12.94
N CYS A 2 -1.17 -0.09 13.27
CA CYS A 2 -0.30 0.66 12.40
C CYS A 2 1.05 -0.07 12.30
N SER A 3 1.85 0.16 11.25
CA SER A 3 3.20 -0.45 11.16
C SER A 3 4.10 -0.09 12.35
N SER A 4 3.85 1.06 13.00
CA SER A 4 4.50 1.48 14.25
C SER A 4 4.18 0.59 15.46
N ASP A 5 3.06 -0.16 15.43
CA ASP A 5 2.66 -1.02 16.55
C ASP A 5 3.30 -2.42 16.46
N LEU A 6 3.75 -2.81 15.28
CA LEU A 6 4.45 -4.08 15.05
C LEU A 6 5.96 -3.98 15.37
N PHE A 7 6.51 -2.76 15.23
CA PHE A 7 7.92 -2.46 15.49
C PHE A 7 7.96 -1.17 16.33
N PRO A 8 8.11 -1.27 17.67
CA PRO A 8 8.09 -0.10 18.52
C PRO A 8 9.24 0.85 18.18
N SER A 9 8.87 2.09 17.91
CA SER A 9 9.67 3.30 17.77
C SER A 9 10.92 3.24 16.89
N HIS A 10 10.94 4.00 15.79
CA HIS A 10 12.13 4.42 15.01
C HIS A 10 13.03 3.31 14.47
N ASP A 11 12.64 2.04 14.61
CA ASP A 11 13.48 0.92 14.22
C ASP A 11 13.48 0.77 12.70
N ILE A 12 14.66 0.93 12.15
CA ILE A 12 14.95 0.58 10.75
C ILE A 12 14.76 -0.94 10.64
N PHE A 13 14.02 -1.36 9.62
CA PHE A 13 13.92 -2.77 9.23
C PHE A 13 14.25 -2.92 7.74
N VAL A 14 14.63 -4.10 7.32
CA VAL A 14 14.87 -4.43 5.92
C VAL A 14 13.66 -5.17 5.37
N ASP A 15 13.01 -4.65 4.31
CA ASP A 15 11.94 -5.36 3.60
C ASP A 15 12.44 -5.96 2.28
N ILE A 16 12.35 -7.28 2.14
CA ILE A 16 12.70 -7.98 0.90
C ILE A 16 11.47 -8.05 0.00
N ASN A 17 11.55 -7.42 -1.17
CA ASN A 17 10.43 -7.37 -2.11
C ASN A 17 10.48 -8.52 -3.12
N PHE A 18 9.73 -9.58 -2.86
CA PHE A 18 9.44 -10.68 -3.79
C PHE A 18 8.04 -10.56 -4.44
N GLY A 19 7.47 -9.37 -4.50
CA GLY A 19 6.11 -9.15 -5.01
C GLY A 19 6.02 -8.34 -6.31
N CYS A 20 7.10 -7.71 -6.79
CA CYS A 20 7.06 -6.85 -7.99
C CYS A 20 6.74 -7.69 -9.25
N PRO A 21 5.58 -7.45 -9.94
CA PRO A 21 5.14 -8.31 -11.06
C PRO A 21 5.64 -7.82 -12.43
N VAL A 22 6.30 -6.66 -12.47
CA VAL A 22 6.69 -6.00 -13.74
C VAL A 22 7.63 -6.89 -14.54
N LYS A 23 7.35 -7.09 -15.84
CA LYS A 23 8.12 -7.96 -16.72
C LYS A 23 9.63 -7.69 -16.69
N LYS A 24 10.02 -6.42 -16.64
CA LYS A 24 11.42 -5.98 -16.55
C LYS A 24 12.15 -6.51 -15.29
N VAL A 25 11.42 -6.74 -14.19
CA VAL A 25 11.93 -7.27 -12.91
C VAL A 25 11.72 -8.78 -12.84
N ALA A 26 10.46 -9.23 -12.92
CA ALA A 26 10.11 -10.63 -12.75
C ALA A 26 10.66 -11.53 -13.86
N GLY A 27 10.76 -11.03 -15.09
CA GLY A 27 11.36 -11.77 -16.22
C GLY A 27 12.88 -11.97 -16.10
N LYS A 28 13.55 -11.26 -15.18
CA LYS A 28 14.97 -11.46 -14.84
C LYS A 28 15.15 -12.34 -13.58
N GLY A 29 14.10 -12.98 -13.10
CA GLY A 29 14.14 -13.80 -11.89
C GLY A 29 14.14 -13.02 -10.59
N ALA A 30 13.91 -11.67 -10.60
CA ALA A 30 13.83 -10.83 -9.40
C ALA A 30 12.36 -10.52 -9.02
N GLY A 31 12.14 -9.95 -7.85
CA GLY A 31 10.80 -9.64 -7.36
C GLY A 31 9.92 -10.91 -7.37
N SER A 32 8.73 -10.84 -7.96
CA SER A 32 7.84 -12.02 -8.05
C SER A 32 8.35 -13.13 -8.99
N GLY A 33 9.44 -12.93 -9.75
CA GLY A 33 10.14 -13.98 -10.48
C GLY A 33 10.72 -15.05 -9.57
N MET A 34 11.08 -14.69 -8.33
CA MET A 34 11.57 -15.63 -7.33
C MET A 34 10.56 -16.72 -6.95
N LEU A 35 9.25 -16.49 -7.15
CA LEU A 35 8.22 -17.51 -6.93
C LEU A 35 8.38 -18.76 -7.81
N GLN A 36 9.17 -18.67 -8.89
CA GLN A 36 9.55 -19.80 -9.74
C GLN A 36 10.84 -20.50 -9.28
N ASN A 37 11.56 -19.93 -8.30
CA ASN A 37 12.80 -20.50 -7.75
C ASN A 37 12.81 -20.33 -6.21
N VAL A 38 11.94 -21.07 -5.56
CA VAL A 38 11.79 -21.04 -4.09
C VAL A 38 13.10 -21.35 -3.36
N PRO A 39 13.92 -22.34 -3.74
CA PRO A 39 15.20 -22.58 -3.07
C PRO A 39 16.09 -21.32 -3.04
N LYS A 40 16.18 -20.59 -4.15
CA LYS A 40 16.99 -19.36 -4.23
C LYS A 40 16.35 -18.22 -3.44
N MET A 41 15.02 -18.13 -3.42
CA MET A 41 14.28 -17.16 -2.60
C MET A 41 14.61 -17.32 -1.11
N LEU A 42 14.60 -18.55 -0.60
CA LEU A 42 14.92 -18.87 0.79
C LEU A 42 16.40 -18.65 1.11
N GLU A 43 17.30 -19.01 0.20
CA GLU A 43 18.75 -18.73 0.33
C GLU A 43 19.01 -17.23 0.51
N ILE A 44 18.43 -16.40 -0.36
CA ILE A 44 18.56 -14.93 -0.28
C ILE A 44 17.98 -14.42 1.05
N THR A 45 16.80 -14.93 1.45
CA THR A 45 16.16 -14.49 2.69
C THR A 45 17.02 -14.79 3.91
N ARG A 46 17.60 -16.01 4.03
CA ARG A 46 18.52 -16.37 5.12
C ARG A 46 19.76 -15.49 5.11
N ALA A 47 20.39 -15.33 3.95
CA ALA A 47 21.59 -14.51 3.84
C ALA A 47 21.36 -13.05 4.30
N VAL A 48 20.17 -12.46 4.01
CA VAL A 48 19.84 -11.12 4.48
C VAL A 48 19.60 -11.13 5.99
N VAL A 49 18.82 -12.09 6.51
CA VAL A 49 18.55 -12.20 7.96
C VAL A 49 19.85 -12.35 8.75
N GLU A 50 20.78 -13.17 8.29
CA GLU A 50 22.07 -13.41 8.95
C GLU A 50 23.02 -12.19 8.87
N ALA A 51 22.90 -11.37 7.81
CA ALA A 51 23.80 -10.25 7.56
C ALA A 51 23.45 -8.97 8.35
N VAL A 52 22.21 -8.85 8.88
CA VAL A 52 21.75 -7.62 9.55
C VAL A 52 21.31 -7.88 10.98
N LYS A 53 21.38 -6.83 11.82
CA LYS A 53 20.90 -6.88 13.22
C LYS A 53 19.48 -6.34 13.39
N VAL A 54 18.92 -5.75 12.34
CA VAL A 54 17.56 -5.18 12.34
C VAL A 54 16.55 -6.23 11.86
N PRO A 55 15.26 -6.11 12.21
CA PRO A 55 14.24 -7.02 11.73
C PRO A 55 14.20 -7.08 10.20
N VAL A 56 14.02 -8.28 9.65
CA VAL A 56 13.82 -8.48 8.21
C VAL A 56 12.39 -8.89 7.96
N THR A 57 11.72 -8.24 7.03
CA THR A 57 10.38 -8.59 6.57
C THR A 57 10.40 -9.01 5.11
N VAL A 58 9.39 -9.74 4.68
CA VAL A 58 9.23 -10.15 3.28
C VAL A 58 7.88 -9.71 2.77
N LYS A 59 7.84 -9.16 1.55
CA LYS A 59 6.59 -8.93 0.82
C LYS A 59 6.54 -9.78 -0.44
N THR A 60 5.46 -10.58 -0.61
CA THR A 60 5.30 -11.48 -1.75
C THR A 60 3.85 -11.52 -2.28
N ARG A 61 3.57 -12.48 -3.18
CA ARG A 61 2.26 -12.74 -3.79
C ARG A 61 1.84 -14.20 -3.55
N LEU A 62 0.60 -14.56 -3.93
CA LEU A 62 0.06 -15.92 -3.78
C LEU A 62 0.86 -16.99 -4.53
N GLY A 63 1.51 -16.62 -5.62
CA GLY A 63 2.26 -17.51 -6.50
C GLY A 63 2.55 -16.86 -7.85
N TRP A 64 3.09 -17.61 -8.80
CA TRP A 64 3.40 -17.13 -10.14
C TRP A 64 2.12 -16.94 -10.98
N ASP A 65 1.27 -17.97 -11.03
CA ASP A 65 0.00 -18.00 -11.77
C ASP A 65 -1.08 -18.79 -11.01
N ALA A 66 -2.22 -19.00 -11.65
CA ALA A 66 -3.37 -19.68 -11.03
C ALA A 66 -3.06 -21.13 -10.63
N ASN A 67 -2.16 -21.81 -11.34
CA ASN A 67 -1.82 -23.21 -11.12
C ASN A 67 -0.65 -23.40 -10.14
N SER A 68 0.02 -22.31 -9.77
CA SER A 68 1.21 -22.32 -8.91
C SER A 68 1.07 -21.36 -7.71
N LYS A 69 -0.09 -21.39 -7.05
CA LYS A 69 -0.33 -20.68 -5.78
C LYS A 69 0.32 -21.48 -4.66
N ILE A 70 1.48 -21.06 -4.22
CA ILE A 70 2.34 -21.79 -3.25
C ILE A 70 2.41 -21.10 -1.88
N ILE A 71 1.68 -20.01 -1.67
CA ILE A 71 1.88 -19.12 -0.51
C ILE A 71 1.72 -19.81 0.84
N VAL A 72 0.84 -20.80 0.97
CA VAL A 72 0.57 -21.45 2.27
C VAL A 72 1.82 -22.23 2.73
N ASP A 73 2.43 -23.05 1.87
CA ASP A 73 3.70 -23.75 2.16
C ASP A 73 4.88 -22.77 2.24
N LEU A 74 4.93 -21.81 1.32
CA LEU A 74 6.01 -20.84 1.25
C LEU A 74 6.11 -19.97 2.51
N ALA A 75 4.98 -19.62 3.13
CA ALA A 75 4.93 -18.76 4.31
C ALA A 75 5.70 -19.38 5.49
N GLU A 76 5.49 -20.66 5.78
CA GLU A 76 6.23 -21.37 6.83
C GLU A 76 7.73 -21.38 6.54
N ARG A 77 8.09 -21.70 5.31
CA ARG A 77 9.51 -21.78 4.90
C ARG A 77 10.21 -20.42 4.98
N LEU A 78 9.49 -19.33 4.70
CA LEU A 78 10.01 -17.96 4.89
C LEU A 78 10.16 -17.62 6.38
N GLN A 79 9.17 -17.97 7.21
CA GLN A 79 9.28 -17.85 8.67
C GLN A 79 10.50 -18.58 9.21
N ASP A 80 10.75 -19.81 8.76
CA ASP A 80 11.91 -20.62 9.15
C ASP A 80 13.26 -20.02 8.72
N CYS A 81 13.26 -19.05 7.81
CA CYS A 81 14.43 -18.24 7.50
C CYS A 81 14.71 -17.15 8.54
N GLY A 82 13.80 -16.92 9.52
CA GLY A 82 13.97 -15.94 10.59
C GLY A 82 13.42 -14.54 10.27
N ILE A 83 12.47 -14.40 9.34
CA ILE A 83 11.82 -13.12 9.06
C ILE A 83 10.89 -12.72 10.21
N ALA A 84 10.76 -11.40 10.45
CA ALA A 84 9.97 -10.85 11.54
C ALA A 84 8.49 -10.63 11.18
N ALA A 85 8.14 -10.50 9.89
CA ALA A 85 6.75 -10.39 9.42
C ALA A 85 6.66 -10.75 7.92
N LEU A 86 5.47 -11.16 7.47
CA LEU A 86 5.20 -11.51 6.09
C LEU A 86 4.01 -10.71 5.54
N THR A 87 4.22 -9.96 4.47
CA THR A 87 3.15 -9.27 3.72
C THR A 87 2.77 -10.08 2.49
N ILE A 88 1.49 -10.38 2.32
CA ILE A 88 0.99 -11.19 1.20
C ILE A 88 -0.01 -10.39 0.37
N HIS A 89 0.30 -10.18 -0.92
CA HIS A 89 -0.67 -9.63 -1.86
C HIS A 89 -1.57 -10.75 -2.39
N GLY A 90 -2.90 -10.57 -2.25
CA GLY A 90 -3.94 -11.54 -2.66
C GLY A 90 -4.08 -11.73 -4.19
N ARG A 91 -3.01 -11.55 -4.95
CA ARG A 91 -2.94 -11.82 -6.39
C ARG A 91 -1.68 -12.61 -6.73
N THR A 92 -1.76 -13.39 -7.82
CA THR A 92 -0.58 -14.00 -8.43
C THR A 92 0.24 -12.98 -9.22
N ARG A 93 1.45 -13.33 -9.64
CA ARG A 93 2.24 -12.50 -10.55
C ARG A 93 1.55 -12.31 -11.90
N ALA A 94 0.96 -13.37 -12.46
CA ALA A 94 0.29 -13.32 -13.76
C ALA A 94 -0.91 -12.37 -13.78
N GLN A 95 -1.66 -12.29 -12.70
CA GLN A 95 -2.76 -11.34 -12.54
C GLN A 95 -2.31 -9.87 -12.55
N MET A 96 -1.08 -9.58 -12.15
CA MET A 96 -0.60 -8.21 -11.93
C MET A 96 -1.54 -7.40 -11.01
N TYR A 97 -2.51 -6.68 -11.61
CA TYR A 97 -3.54 -5.89 -10.92
C TYR A 97 -4.95 -6.18 -11.45
N THR A 98 -5.12 -7.18 -12.33
CA THR A 98 -6.42 -7.55 -12.89
C THR A 98 -7.21 -8.44 -11.93
N GLY A 99 -8.53 -8.45 -12.09
CA GLY A 99 -9.44 -9.17 -11.23
C GLY A 99 -9.43 -8.66 -9.79
N GLU A 100 -9.96 -9.42 -8.86
CA GLU A 100 -9.98 -9.12 -7.43
C GLU A 100 -8.85 -9.81 -6.67
N ALA A 101 -8.44 -9.23 -5.55
CA ALA A 101 -7.50 -9.87 -4.64
C ALA A 101 -8.20 -10.99 -3.86
N ASP A 102 -7.68 -12.20 -3.99
CA ASP A 102 -8.14 -13.37 -3.25
C ASP A 102 -7.45 -13.42 -1.87
N TRP A 103 -8.24 -13.17 -0.83
CA TRP A 103 -7.75 -13.17 0.54
C TRP A 103 -7.86 -14.53 1.23
N THR A 104 -8.46 -15.53 0.58
CA THR A 104 -8.68 -16.86 1.17
C THR A 104 -7.37 -17.49 1.61
N LEU A 105 -6.37 -17.54 0.71
CA LEU A 105 -5.07 -18.11 1.03
C LEU A 105 -4.26 -17.29 2.05
N ILE A 106 -4.51 -15.99 2.16
CA ILE A 106 -3.93 -15.16 3.23
C ILE A 106 -4.50 -15.61 4.59
N GLY A 107 -5.82 -15.81 4.64
CA GLY A 107 -6.49 -16.36 5.81
C GLY A 107 -6.02 -17.77 6.17
N ASP A 108 -5.77 -18.63 5.17
CA ASP A 108 -5.25 -19.98 5.39
C ASP A 108 -3.83 -19.95 5.99
N VAL A 109 -2.96 -19.05 5.50
CA VAL A 109 -1.64 -18.82 6.11
C VAL A 109 -1.80 -18.37 7.57
N LYS A 110 -2.69 -17.43 7.86
CA LYS A 110 -2.89 -16.92 9.24
C LYS A 110 -3.47 -17.97 10.18
N LYS A 111 -4.33 -18.86 9.68
CA LYS A 111 -4.95 -19.94 10.48
C LYS A 111 -4.00 -21.11 10.73
N ASN A 112 -2.87 -21.18 10.03
CA ASN A 112 -1.90 -22.25 10.23
C ASN A 112 -1.28 -22.15 11.64
N PRO A 113 -1.45 -23.17 12.53
CA PRO A 113 -0.97 -23.12 13.89
C PRO A 113 0.56 -23.05 14.02
N ARG A 114 1.29 -23.32 12.94
CA ARG A 114 2.77 -23.19 12.90
C ARG A 114 3.24 -21.78 12.55
N MET A 115 2.32 -20.89 12.13
CA MET A 115 2.68 -19.49 11.86
C MET A 115 2.65 -18.68 13.17
N HIS A 116 3.79 -18.10 13.52
CA HIS A 116 3.98 -17.32 14.76
C HIS A 116 4.29 -15.85 14.49
N ILE A 117 4.72 -15.51 13.27
CA ILE A 117 5.00 -14.12 12.89
C ILE A 117 3.74 -13.39 12.43
N PRO A 118 3.70 -12.06 12.52
CA PRO A 118 2.61 -11.25 11.98
C PRO A 118 2.41 -11.47 10.48
N ILE A 119 1.14 -11.67 10.09
CA ILE A 119 0.71 -11.78 8.69
C ILE A 119 -0.02 -10.50 8.29
N ILE A 120 0.52 -9.81 7.30
CA ILE A 120 0.01 -8.56 6.78
C ILE A 120 -0.68 -8.82 5.43
N GLY A 121 -1.99 -8.63 5.37
CA GLY A 121 -2.74 -8.81 4.14
C GLY A 121 -2.70 -7.56 3.25
N ASN A 122 -2.62 -7.76 1.93
CA ASN A 122 -2.59 -6.69 0.95
C ASN A 122 -3.45 -7.01 -0.26
N GLY A 123 -4.14 -6.01 -0.79
CA GLY A 123 -4.92 -6.08 -2.03
C GLY A 123 -6.35 -5.59 -1.86
N ASP A 124 -6.73 -4.61 -2.66
CA ASP A 124 -8.09 -4.05 -2.79
C ASP A 124 -8.73 -3.57 -1.48
N VAL A 125 -7.92 -3.11 -0.54
CA VAL A 125 -8.39 -2.40 0.66
C VAL A 125 -8.53 -0.93 0.28
N THR A 126 -9.76 -0.50 0.01
CA THR A 126 -10.09 0.85 -0.48
C THR A 126 -11.14 1.56 0.37
N THR A 127 -11.72 0.86 1.35
CA THR A 127 -12.72 1.40 2.28
C THR A 127 -12.46 0.92 3.71
N PRO A 128 -12.95 1.66 4.73
CA PRO A 128 -12.89 1.24 6.13
C PRO A 128 -13.57 -0.11 6.38
N GLN A 129 -14.73 -0.34 5.77
CA GLN A 129 -15.49 -1.59 5.89
C GLN A 129 -14.69 -2.77 5.35
N ARG A 130 -14.02 -2.58 4.19
CA ARG A 130 -13.17 -3.63 3.61
C ARG A 130 -11.97 -3.94 4.50
N ALA A 131 -11.36 -2.92 5.12
CA ALA A 131 -10.29 -3.14 6.09
C ALA A 131 -10.78 -3.98 7.27
N LYS A 132 -11.92 -3.62 7.86
CA LYS A 132 -12.53 -4.38 8.97
C LYS A 132 -12.86 -5.83 8.56
N GLU A 133 -13.47 -6.03 7.40
CA GLU A 133 -13.73 -7.38 6.87
C GLU A 133 -12.44 -8.21 6.77
N CYS A 134 -11.33 -7.60 6.37
CA CYS A 134 -10.05 -8.30 6.28
C CYS A 134 -9.56 -8.80 7.64
N PHE A 135 -9.71 -8.00 8.70
CA PHE A 135 -9.38 -8.44 10.07
C PHE A 135 -10.34 -9.52 10.56
N ASP A 136 -11.65 -9.28 10.45
CA ASP A 136 -12.68 -10.16 11.05
C ASP A 136 -12.73 -11.53 10.37
N LYS A 137 -12.67 -11.56 9.03
CA LYS A 137 -12.86 -12.79 8.25
C LYS A 137 -11.58 -13.61 8.08
N TYR A 138 -10.44 -12.94 7.90
CA TYR A 138 -9.19 -13.62 7.58
C TYR A 138 -8.20 -13.62 8.75
N GLY A 139 -8.48 -12.87 9.82
CA GLY A 139 -7.72 -12.88 11.07
C GLY A 139 -6.30 -12.28 10.95
N VAL A 140 -6.02 -11.52 9.90
CA VAL A 140 -4.68 -10.92 9.69
C VAL A 140 -4.31 -9.95 10.80
N ASP A 141 -3.02 -9.82 11.09
CA ASP A 141 -2.51 -8.93 12.14
C ASP A 141 -2.48 -7.46 11.69
N ALA A 142 -2.34 -7.23 10.37
CA ALA A 142 -2.38 -5.91 9.78
C ALA A 142 -2.85 -5.94 8.32
N VAL A 143 -3.23 -4.78 7.78
CA VAL A 143 -3.54 -4.59 6.37
C VAL A 143 -2.60 -3.55 5.75
N MET A 144 -2.05 -3.88 4.58
CA MET A 144 -1.26 -2.95 3.79
C MET A 144 -2.13 -2.32 2.70
N ILE A 145 -2.20 -0.99 2.71
CA ILE A 145 -2.96 -0.21 1.73
C ILE A 145 -1.99 0.36 0.71
N GLY A 146 -2.20 0.04 -0.56
CA GLY A 146 -1.42 0.57 -1.68
C GLY A 146 -2.22 1.60 -2.46
N ARG A 147 -2.77 1.20 -3.60
CA ARG A 147 -3.50 2.09 -4.53
C ARG A 147 -4.64 2.87 -3.89
N GLY A 148 -5.29 2.34 -2.84
CA GLY A 148 -6.37 3.00 -2.12
C GLY A 148 -5.96 4.30 -1.40
N SER A 149 -4.67 4.49 -1.12
CA SER A 149 -4.16 5.71 -0.48
C SER A 149 -3.67 6.77 -1.49
N ILE A 150 -3.52 6.42 -2.78
CA ILE A 150 -3.06 7.36 -3.81
C ILE A 150 -4.10 8.47 -4.00
N GLY A 151 -3.72 9.70 -3.66
CA GLY A 151 -4.62 10.86 -3.67
C GLY A 151 -5.69 10.87 -2.58
N ARG A 152 -5.64 9.92 -1.65
CA ARG A 152 -6.54 9.80 -0.50
C ARG A 152 -5.76 9.35 0.75
N PRO A 153 -4.70 10.06 1.17
CA PRO A 153 -3.90 9.61 2.31
C PRO A 153 -4.68 9.56 3.62
N TRP A 154 -5.76 10.32 3.76
CA TRP A 154 -6.65 10.27 4.91
C TRP A 154 -7.43 8.96 5.07
N ILE A 155 -7.36 8.02 4.11
CA ILE A 155 -7.95 6.68 4.23
C ILE A 155 -7.45 5.94 5.49
N PHE A 156 -6.20 6.16 5.90
CA PHE A 156 -5.65 5.57 7.12
C PHE A 156 -6.37 6.08 8.38
N LYS A 157 -6.70 7.38 8.43
CA LYS A 157 -7.45 7.97 9.53
C LYS A 157 -8.90 7.48 9.54
N GLU A 158 -9.52 7.38 8.37
CA GLU A 158 -10.87 6.84 8.21
C GLU A 158 -10.95 5.37 8.67
N ILE A 159 -9.98 4.54 8.26
CA ILE A 159 -9.92 3.13 8.65
C ILE A 159 -9.68 3.00 10.16
N LYS A 160 -8.71 3.75 10.72
CA LYS A 160 -8.43 3.70 12.15
C LYS A 160 -9.68 4.03 12.97
N HIS A 161 -10.35 5.12 12.64
CA HIS A 161 -11.59 5.52 13.31
C HIS A 161 -12.66 4.42 13.23
N TYR A 162 -12.87 3.86 12.03
CA TYR A 162 -13.87 2.81 11.83
C TYR A 162 -13.56 1.53 12.60
N LEU A 163 -12.30 1.15 12.69
CA LEU A 163 -11.89 -0.03 13.47
C LEU A 163 -12.07 0.18 14.99
N GLU A 164 -11.93 1.42 15.47
CA GLU A 164 -12.09 1.78 16.88
C GLU A 164 -13.55 1.95 17.29
N THR A 165 -14.40 2.50 16.41
CA THR A 165 -15.78 2.93 16.76
C THR A 165 -16.87 2.13 16.08
N GLY A 166 -16.59 1.50 14.94
CA GLY A 166 -17.58 0.89 14.04
C GLY A 166 -18.33 1.91 13.17
N GLU A 167 -18.03 3.21 13.28
CA GLU A 167 -18.70 4.29 12.57
C GLU A 167 -17.80 4.94 11.52
N GLU A 168 -18.40 5.45 10.44
CA GLU A 168 -17.65 6.18 9.42
C GLU A 168 -17.21 7.55 9.94
N LEU A 169 -15.97 7.94 9.61
CA LEU A 169 -15.46 9.26 9.92
C LEU A 169 -16.02 10.30 8.92
N THR A 170 -17.08 10.98 9.30
CA THR A 170 -17.78 11.97 8.45
C THR A 170 -17.20 13.39 8.52
N SER A 171 -16.35 13.68 9.50
CA SER A 171 -15.96 15.04 9.91
C SER A 171 -14.69 15.62 9.26
N LEU A 172 -14.12 14.98 8.23
CA LEU A 172 -12.96 15.54 7.55
C LEU A 172 -13.39 16.61 6.52
N SER A 173 -13.19 17.89 6.87
CA SER A 173 -13.56 19.00 5.99
C SER A 173 -12.75 19.01 4.68
N PHE A 174 -13.28 19.72 3.69
CA PHE A 174 -12.58 19.93 2.42
C PHE A 174 -11.25 20.63 2.65
N GLU A 175 -11.23 21.67 3.47
CA GLU A 175 -10.06 22.47 3.82
C GLU A 175 -8.98 21.61 4.46
N TRP A 176 -9.35 20.74 5.40
CA TRP A 176 -8.41 19.83 6.03
C TRP A 176 -7.79 18.86 5.00
N LYS A 177 -8.60 18.30 4.10
CA LYS A 177 -8.10 17.41 3.02
C LYS A 177 -7.19 18.16 2.04
N MET A 178 -7.52 19.42 1.72
CA MET A 178 -6.66 20.28 0.91
C MET A 178 -5.32 20.54 1.59
N GLN A 179 -5.33 20.78 2.91
CA GLN A 179 -4.09 20.96 3.66
C GLN A 179 -3.21 19.70 3.62
N VAL A 180 -3.80 18.53 3.77
CA VAL A 180 -3.05 17.25 3.65
C VAL A 180 -2.42 17.09 2.26
N LEU A 181 -3.13 17.45 1.17
CA LEU A 181 -2.55 17.43 -0.17
C LEU A 181 -1.41 18.43 -0.34
N ARG A 182 -1.47 19.63 0.29
CA ARG A 182 -0.37 20.59 0.31
C ARG A 182 0.86 20.01 1.00
N GLU A 183 0.69 19.36 2.13
CA GLU A 183 1.76 18.69 2.87
C GLU A 183 2.39 17.57 2.05
N GLU A 184 1.60 16.77 1.32
CA GLU A 184 2.16 15.77 0.39
C GLU A 184 3.02 16.40 -0.71
N VAL A 185 2.59 17.54 -1.27
CA VAL A 185 3.39 18.27 -2.27
C VAL A 185 4.71 18.74 -1.67
N LEU A 186 4.67 19.40 -0.51
CA LEU A 186 5.87 19.92 0.17
C LEU A 186 6.84 18.79 0.54
N ASN A 187 6.36 17.69 1.11
CA ASN A 187 7.18 16.52 1.42
C ASN A 187 7.81 15.90 0.17
N SER A 188 7.10 15.89 -0.97
CA SER A 188 7.64 15.38 -2.22
C SER A 188 8.76 16.29 -2.77
N VAL A 189 8.57 17.59 -2.66
CA VAL A 189 9.57 18.60 -3.09
C VAL A 189 10.82 18.58 -2.20
N GLU A 190 10.64 18.50 -0.89
CA GLU A 190 11.75 18.41 0.06
C GLU A 190 12.66 17.20 -0.22
N ARG A 191 12.06 16.06 -0.57
CA ARG A 191 12.81 14.83 -0.84
C ARG A 191 13.49 14.77 -2.20
N LEU A 192 12.96 15.44 -3.21
CA LEU A 192 13.38 15.24 -4.61
C LEU A 192 13.96 16.50 -5.28
N ASP A 193 13.55 17.66 -5.00
CA ASP A 193 13.59 19.02 -5.52
C ASP A 193 12.20 19.43 -6.06
N GLU A 194 12.04 20.72 -6.37
CA GLU A 194 10.76 21.29 -6.76
C GLU A 194 10.19 20.61 -8.00
N ARG A 195 10.94 20.60 -9.10
CA ARG A 195 10.45 20.04 -10.38
C ARG A 195 10.13 18.55 -10.29
N ARG A 196 11.07 17.76 -9.76
CA ARG A 196 10.87 16.30 -9.65
C ARG A 196 9.78 15.96 -8.63
N GLY A 197 9.70 16.71 -7.54
CA GLY A 197 8.67 16.54 -6.51
C GLY A 197 7.28 16.80 -7.06
N ILE A 198 7.08 17.88 -7.82
CA ILE A 198 5.79 18.17 -8.47
C ILE A 198 5.43 17.12 -9.51
N VAL A 199 6.37 16.72 -10.38
CA VAL A 199 6.12 15.65 -11.36
C VAL A 199 5.74 14.33 -10.67
N HIS A 200 6.40 14.01 -9.55
CA HIS A 200 6.11 12.80 -8.77
C HIS A 200 4.70 12.82 -8.18
N ILE A 201 4.26 13.95 -7.60
CA ILE A 201 2.96 14.08 -6.94
C ILE A 201 1.77 14.13 -7.91
N ARG A 202 1.98 14.43 -9.20
CA ARG A 202 0.92 14.55 -10.21
C ARG A 202 -0.06 13.38 -10.21
N ARG A 203 0.42 12.16 -10.02
CA ARG A 203 -0.45 10.98 -9.97
C ARG A 203 -1.42 10.99 -8.77
N HIS A 204 -0.99 11.55 -7.63
CA HIS A 204 -1.83 11.71 -6.44
C HIS A 204 -2.89 12.77 -6.69
N LEU A 205 -2.50 13.91 -7.23
CA LEU A 205 -3.41 14.99 -7.61
C LEU A 205 -4.43 14.55 -8.68
N ALA A 206 -4.00 13.71 -9.62
CA ALA A 206 -4.89 13.17 -10.65
C ALA A 206 -5.89 12.14 -10.13
N ALA A 207 -5.54 11.42 -9.07
CA ALA A 207 -6.33 10.31 -8.53
C ALA A 207 -7.22 10.70 -7.35
N THR A 208 -7.01 11.89 -6.75
CA THR A 208 -7.76 12.28 -5.56
C THR A 208 -9.27 12.34 -5.82
N PRO A 209 -10.09 11.73 -4.95
CA PRO A 209 -11.54 11.85 -5.03
C PRO A 209 -12.05 13.22 -4.58
N LEU A 210 -11.20 14.06 -3.96
CA LEU A 210 -11.56 15.35 -3.38
C LEU A 210 -12.15 16.31 -4.41
N PHE A 211 -11.74 16.19 -5.65
CA PHE A 211 -12.16 17.06 -6.74
C PHE A 211 -13.30 16.48 -7.58
N LYS A 212 -13.82 15.32 -7.19
CA LYS A 212 -14.93 14.69 -7.90
C LYS A 212 -16.22 15.52 -7.68
N GLY A 213 -16.92 15.83 -8.77
CA GLY A 213 -18.18 16.58 -8.72
C GLY A 213 -18.02 18.11 -8.77
N ILE A 214 -16.80 18.64 -8.77
CA ILE A 214 -16.57 20.09 -8.94
C ILE A 214 -16.89 20.49 -10.38
N PRO A 215 -17.79 21.46 -10.63
CA PRO A 215 -18.11 21.92 -11.97
C PRO A 215 -16.85 22.42 -12.71
N ASN A 216 -16.77 22.13 -14.00
CA ASN A 216 -15.68 22.59 -14.90
C ASN A 216 -14.25 22.27 -14.42
N PHE A 217 -14.10 21.29 -13.54
CA PHE A 217 -12.80 20.93 -12.95
C PHE A 217 -11.76 20.44 -13.97
N ARG A 218 -12.17 20.10 -15.19
CA ARG A 218 -11.25 19.58 -16.22
C ARG A 218 -10.08 20.52 -16.51
N GLU A 219 -10.34 21.81 -16.68
CA GLU A 219 -9.31 22.82 -16.98
C GLU A 219 -8.37 23.02 -15.78
N THR A 220 -8.92 23.14 -14.59
CA THR A 220 -8.17 23.24 -13.33
C THR A 220 -7.26 22.03 -13.14
N ARG A 221 -7.77 20.82 -13.40
CA ARG A 221 -6.97 19.58 -13.36
C ARG A 221 -5.82 19.61 -14.37
N ILE A 222 -6.06 20.07 -15.60
CA ILE A 222 -5.03 20.19 -16.62
C ILE A 222 -3.96 21.18 -16.16
N ALA A 223 -4.36 22.33 -15.60
CA ALA A 223 -3.42 23.32 -15.07
C ALA A 223 -2.55 22.74 -13.96
N MET A 224 -3.16 22.09 -12.94
CA MET A 224 -2.43 21.43 -11.85
C MET A 224 -1.41 20.40 -12.35
N LEU A 225 -1.76 19.62 -13.38
CA LEU A 225 -0.89 18.57 -13.92
C LEU A 225 0.20 19.08 -14.87
N ARG A 226 0.14 20.37 -15.26
CA ARG A 226 1.14 21.00 -16.15
C ARG A 226 2.14 21.86 -15.39
N THR A 227 1.75 22.48 -14.27
CA THR A 227 2.66 23.34 -13.49
C THR A 227 3.89 22.55 -13.00
N GLU A 228 5.01 23.25 -12.90
CA GLU A 228 6.29 22.73 -12.37
C GLU A 228 6.76 23.54 -11.15
N SER A 229 5.93 24.48 -10.68
CA SER A 229 6.19 25.34 -9.53
C SER A 229 5.20 25.09 -8.40
N VAL A 230 5.70 25.01 -7.17
CA VAL A 230 4.86 24.90 -5.95
C VAL A 230 3.94 26.12 -5.80
N LYS A 231 4.49 27.31 -6.09
CA LYS A 231 3.75 28.56 -6.00
C LYS A 231 2.53 28.53 -6.92
N GLU A 232 2.74 28.24 -8.21
CA GLU A 232 1.65 28.15 -9.19
C GLU A 232 0.63 27.05 -8.81
N LEU A 233 1.11 25.90 -8.35
CA LEU A 233 0.21 24.81 -7.93
C LEU A 233 -0.66 25.24 -6.76
N PHE A 234 -0.13 25.97 -5.80
CA PHE A 234 -0.88 26.45 -4.64
C PHE A 234 -1.83 27.58 -5.00
N GLU A 235 -1.46 28.47 -5.93
CA GLU A 235 -2.38 29.48 -6.49
C GLU A 235 -3.58 28.79 -7.16
N ILE A 236 -3.37 27.69 -7.92
CA ILE A 236 -4.46 26.91 -8.49
C ILE A 236 -5.32 26.29 -7.37
N PHE A 237 -4.72 25.76 -6.31
CA PHE A 237 -5.47 25.17 -5.19
C PHE A 237 -6.41 26.20 -4.53
N GLU A 238 -6.04 27.48 -4.44
CA GLU A 238 -6.90 28.54 -3.90
C GLU A 238 -8.16 28.81 -4.76
N THR A 239 -8.13 28.47 -6.03
CA THR A 239 -9.29 28.62 -6.93
C THR A 239 -10.31 27.48 -6.77
N ILE A 240 -9.93 26.38 -6.11
CA ILE A 240 -10.78 25.19 -5.99
C ILE A 240 -11.74 25.36 -4.81
N LYS A 241 -13.02 25.37 -5.10
CA LYS A 241 -14.09 25.39 -4.10
C LYS A 241 -14.73 24.00 -3.99
N PRO A 242 -15.18 23.58 -2.79
CA PRO A 242 -15.92 22.33 -2.64
C PRO A 242 -17.14 22.33 -3.58
N ALA A 243 -17.52 21.14 -4.05
CA ALA A 243 -18.79 20.98 -4.74
C ALA A 243 -19.91 21.38 -3.78
N GLU A 244 -20.85 22.20 -4.24
CA GLU A 244 -22.05 22.50 -3.44
C GLU A 244 -22.78 21.18 -3.20
N VAL A 245 -22.99 20.85 -1.93
CA VAL A 245 -23.84 19.72 -1.56
C VAL A 245 -25.26 20.19 -1.84
N SER A 246 -25.86 19.74 -2.95
CA SER A 246 -27.30 19.88 -3.14
C SER A 246 -27.98 19.06 -2.04
N GLU A 247 -28.65 19.76 -1.13
CA GLU A 247 -29.52 19.19 -0.11
C GLU A 247 -30.58 18.25 -0.72
#